data_928b198aff32b845bed401bc5e552139
#
_entry.id   928b198aff32b845bed401bc5e552139
#
_cell.length_a   1.000
_cell.length_b   1.000
_cell.length_c   1.000
_cell.angle_alpha   90.00
_cell.angle_beta   90.00
_cell.angle_gamma   90.00
#
_symmetry.space_group_name_H-M   'P 1'
#
loop_
_entity.id
_entity.type
_entity.pdbx_description
1 polymer ?
#
loop_
_entity_poly.entity_id
_entity_poly.type
_entity_poly.pdbx_seq_one_letter_code
_entity_poly.pdbx_strand_id
1 'polypeptide(L)'
;MADAVAKWYESSLTSSTSQDGFVQQAVQMARVLRDQLFLNGHKAFLNPLSNSWETVAEGCALTAGIIGGLGGARCRTAAAHPIHNGLTQLAYTNKPLHGELVGFGLLIQLHLEEKNSNSQLPKQAKSQLIDFFSQLNLPISLESICLKSTTPDELQKACKFACSDNSDIHQLPFLINEKELYDAIQNFQSLSASYKAIFK
;
A
#
# COMPACT_ATOMS: atom_id res chain seq x y z
N MET A 1 -2.67 10.07 2.92
CA MET A 1 -1.24 9.87 2.60
C MET A 1 -0.92 8.45 2.16
N ALA A 2 -1.27 7.40 2.89
CA ALA A 2 -0.86 6.04 2.53
C ALA A 2 -1.34 5.58 1.14
N ASP A 3 -2.59 5.85 0.75
CA ASP A 3 -3.08 5.60 -0.62
C ASP A 3 -2.31 6.42 -1.67
N ALA A 4 -1.99 7.68 -1.39
CA ALA A 4 -1.23 8.52 -2.32
C ALA A 4 0.23 8.00 -2.52
N VAL A 5 0.86 7.48 -1.46
CA VAL A 5 2.16 6.82 -1.55
C VAL A 5 2.07 5.52 -2.38
N ALA A 6 0.98 4.76 -2.23
CA ALA A 6 0.77 3.51 -2.97
C ALA A 6 0.78 3.72 -4.49
N LYS A 7 0.37 4.89 -4.98
CA LYS A 7 0.38 5.22 -6.42
C LYS A 7 1.71 4.97 -7.11
N TRP A 8 2.83 5.32 -6.46
CA TRP A 8 4.16 5.03 -7.01
C TRP A 8 4.45 3.54 -7.07
N TYR A 9 4.24 2.83 -5.96
CA TYR A 9 4.62 1.42 -5.86
C TYR A 9 3.76 0.53 -6.75
N GLU A 10 2.49 0.85 -6.92
CA GLU A 10 1.60 0.11 -7.82
C GLU A 10 1.86 0.49 -9.28
N SER A 11 1.89 1.79 -9.62
CA SER A 11 2.07 2.22 -11.01
C SER A 11 3.45 1.86 -11.59
N SER A 12 4.50 1.89 -10.78
CA SER A 12 5.85 1.51 -11.24
C SER A 12 5.95 0.03 -11.62
N LEU A 13 5.15 -0.84 -11.01
CA LEU A 13 5.06 -2.24 -11.38
C LEU A 13 4.22 -2.46 -12.64
N THR A 14 3.00 -1.95 -12.65
CA THR A 14 2.03 -2.22 -13.71
C THR A 14 2.34 -1.48 -15.01
N SER A 15 3.15 -0.44 -14.95
CA SER A 15 3.42 0.45 -16.08
C SER A 15 4.90 0.55 -16.48
N SER A 16 5.77 -0.28 -15.90
CA SER A 16 7.24 -0.24 -16.14
C SER A 16 7.62 -0.41 -17.61
N THR A 17 6.82 -1.12 -18.39
CA THR A 17 7.05 -1.38 -19.82
C THR A 17 6.13 -0.58 -20.75
N SER A 18 5.33 0.32 -20.22
CA SER A 18 4.37 1.10 -21.00
C SER A 18 5.08 2.03 -21.99
N GLN A 19 4.64 2.03 -23.26
CA GLN A 19 5.09 2.96 -24.30
C GLN A 19 4.14 4.17 -24.43
N ASP A 20 3.07 4.23 -23.63
CA ASP A 20 2.13 5.34 -23.60
C ASP A 20 2.74 6.52 -22.83
N GLY A 21 2.91 7.66 -23.51
CA GLY A 21 3.55 8.84 -22.93
C GLY A 21 2.78 9.43 -21.72
N PHE A 22 1.46 9.36 -21.69
CA PHE A 22 0.67 9.82 -20.55
C PHE A 22 0.84 8.91 -19.34
N VAL A 23 0.90 7.59 -19.55
CA VAL A 23 1.19 6.64 -18.49
C VAL A 23 2.59 6.85 -17.93
N GLN A 24 3.61 7.05 -18.79
CA GLN A 24 4.96 7.34 -18.34
C GLN A 24 5.02 8.62 -17.49
N GLN A 25 4.35 9.68 -17.92
CA GLN A 25 4.26 10.94 -17.15
C GLN A 25 3.54 10.72 -15.80
N ALA A 26 2.42 9.98 -15.78
CA ALA A 26 1.69 9.66 -14.56
C ALA A 26 2.58 8.90 -13.55
N VAL A 27 3.37 7.94 -14.01
CA VAL A 27 4.33 7.19 -13.17
C VAL A 27 5.40 8.13 -12.59
N GLN A 28 5.96 9.06 -13.37
CA GLN A 28 6.93 10.02 -12.84
C GLN A 28 6.29 11.00 -11.85
N MET A 29 5.06 11.44 -12.09
CA MET A 29 4.32 12.25 -11.13
C MET A 29 4.08 11.48 -9.81
N ALA A 30 3.76 10.20 -9.88
CA ALA A 30 3.59 9.35 -8.69
C ALA A 30 4.89 9.24 -7.88
N ARG A 31 6.05 9.17 -8.56
CA ARG A 31 7.37 9.20 -7.91
C ARG A 31 7.60 10.51 -7.16
N VAL A 32 7.36 11.64 -7.82
CA VAL A 32 7.51 12.97 -7.20
C VAL A 32 6.58 13.11 -6.01
N LEU A 33 5.31 12.70 -6.16
CA LEU A 33 4.34 12.72 -5.07
C LEU A 33 4.82 11.90 -3.86
N ARG A 34 5.27 10.66 -4.08
CA ARG A 34 5.84 9.83 -3.00
C ARG A 34 6.96 10.56 -2.26
N ASP A 35 7.92 11.14 -2.99
CA ASP A 35 9.08 11.81 -2.41
C ASP A 35 8.66 13.04 -1.61
N GLN A 36 7.69 13.84 -2.10
CA GLN A 36 7.10 14.95 -1.36
C GLN A 36 6.41 14.50 -0.08
N LEU A 37 5.68 13.37 -0.11
CA LEU A 37 5.02 12.83 1.07
C LEU A 37 6.02 12.36 2.12
N PHE A 38 7.11 11.71 1.74
CA PHE A 38 8.18 11.34 2.69
C PHE A 38 8.86 12.57 3.31
N LEU A 39 9.09 13.63 2.54
CA LEU A 39 9.75 14.84 3.03
C LEU A 39 8.86 15.67 3.97
N ASN A 40 7.56 15.72 3.71
CA ASN A 40 6.64 16.64 4.38
C ASN A 40 5.63 15.95 5.30
N GLY A 41 5.37 14.65 5.13
CA GLY A 41 4.26 13.96 5.78
C GLY A 41 4.31 14.03 7.31
N HIS A 42 5.45 13.74 7.91
CA HIS A 42 5.60 13.82 9.36
C HIS A 42 5.45 15.26 9.89
N LYS A 43 6.03 16.26 9.20
CA LYS A 43 5.87 17.68 9.56
C LYS A 43 4.41 18.12 9.44
N ALA A 44 3.72 17.71 8.38
CA ALA A 44 2.31 17.99 8.17
C ALA A 44 1.43 17.34 9.26
N PHE A 45 1.77 16.11 9.67
CA PHE A 45 1.07 15.40 10.75
C PHE A 45 1.20 16.09 12.09
N LEU A 46 2.41 16.59 12.43
CA LEU A 46 2.66 17.28 13.68
C LEU A 46 2.11 18.71 13.71
N ASN A 47 2.04 19.37 12.55
CA ASN A 47 1.61 20.78 12.47
C ASN A 47 0.60 20.97 11.32
N PRO A 48 -0.69 20.68 11.57
CA PRO A 48 -1.76 20.96 10.64
C PRO A 48 -1.80 22.46 10.29
N LEU A 49 -2.19 22.78 9.04
CA LEU A 49 -2.22 24.13 8.47
C LEU A 49 -0.84 24.78 8.22
N SER A 50 0.26 24.05 8.37
CA SER A 50 1.59 24.47 7.92
C SER A 50 1.74 24.34 6.39
N ASN A 51 2.76 24.98 5.82
CA ASN A 51 3.10 24.82 4.39
C ASN A 51 3.34 23.34 4.04
N SER A 52 3.90 22.55 4.95
CA SER A 52 4.05 21.09 4.74
C SER A 52 2.69 20.38 4.68
N TRP A 53 1.72 20.82 5.51
CA TRP A 53 0.36 20.30 5.46
C TRP A 53 -0.35 20.64 4.14
N GLU A 54 -0.23 21.88 3.67
CA GLU A 54 -0.79 22.32 2.38
C GLU A 54 -0.20 21.50 1.24
N THR A 55 1.14 21.36 1.18
CA THR A 55 1.82 20.53 0.17
C THR A 55 1.34 19.08 0.18
N VAL A 56 1.15 18.49 1.35
CA VAL A 56 0.65 17.11 1.51
C VAL A 56 -0.81 17.01 1.09
N ALA A 57 -1.66 17.97 1.49
CA ALA A 57 -3.08 17.99 1.15
C ALA A 57 -3.29 18.11 -0.37
N GLU A 58 -2.60 19.05 -1.01
CA GLU A 58 -2.62 19.22 -2.47
C GLU A 58 -2.11 17.96 -3.20
N GLY A 59 -1.01 17.38 -2.73
CA GLY A 59 -0.46 16.15 -3.27
C GLY A 59 -1.46 14.99 -3.20
N CYS A 60 -2.08 14.80 -2.04
CA CYS A 60 -3.06 13.73 -1.82
C CYS A 60 -4.38 13.92 -2.59
N ALA A 61 -4.83 15.17 -2.77
CA ALA A 61 -6.10 15.46 -3.42
C ALA A 61 -5.94 15.67 -4.93
N LEU A 62 -5.07 16.60 -5.34
CA LEU A 62 -4.95 17.03 -6.74
C LEU A 62 -3.99 16.13 -7.52
N THR A 63 -2.73 16.01 -7.07
CA THR A 63 -1.71 15.26 -7.81
C THR A 63 -2.09 13.78 -7.93
N ALA A 64 -2.56 13.15 -6.85
CA ALA A 64 -3.02 11.76 -6.89
C ALA A 64 -4.21 11.57 -7.84
N GLY A 65 -5.13 12.56 -7.91
CA GLY A 65 -6.24 12.57 -8.86
C GLY A 65 -5.78 12.67 -10.32
N ILE A 66 -4.82 13.55 -10.60
CA ILE A 66 -4.25 13.74 -11.94
C ILE A 66 -3.53 12.45 -12.40
N ILE A 67 -2.76 11.80 -11.54
CA ILE A 67 -2.09 10.52 -11.83
C ILE A 67 -3.12 9.48 -12.29
N GLY A 68 -4.23 9.34 -11.54
CA GLY A 68 -5.31 8.44 -11.89
C GLY A 68 -6.04 8.81 -13.18
N GLY A 69 -6.17 10.12 -13.47
CA GLY A 69 -6.76 10.64 -14.69
C GLY A 69 -5.92 10.37 -15.94
N LEU A 70 -4.59 10.57 -15.86
CA LEU A 70 -3.67 10.36 -16.97
C LEU A 70 -3.37 8.87 -17.22
N GLY A 71 -3.12 8.11 -16.16
CA GLY A 71 -2.66 6.73 -16.25
C GLY A 71 -3.77 5.67 -16.24
N GLY A 72 -4.99 6.06 -15.88
CA GLY A 72 -6.13 5.15 -15.75
C GLY A 72 -5.90 4.05 -14.72
N ALA A 73 -6.45 2.85 -14.97
CA ALA A 73 -6.29 1.68 -14.10
C ALA A 73 -4.82 1.28 -13.94
N ARG A 74 -4.01 1.42 -14.98
CA ARG A 74 -2.57 1.09 -14.99
C ARG A 74 -1.73 1.89 -13.98
N CYS A 75 -2.22 3.02 -13.50
CA CYS A 75 -1.53 3.85 -12.52
C CYS A 75 -2.26 3.92 -11.18
N ARG A 76 -3.19 3.00 -10.92
CA ARG A 76 -3.99 3.02 -9.70
C ARG A 76 -3.88 1.77 -8.84
N THR A 77 -3.69 0.62 -9.46
CA THR A 77 -3.82 -0.67 -8.77
C THR A 77 -2.78 -1.68 -9.23
N ALA A 78 -2.25 -2.46 -8.28
CA ALA A 78 -1.48 -3.69 -8.51
C ALA A 78 -1.90 -4.75 -7.49
N ALA A 79 -1.32 -4.77 -6.27
CA ALA A 79 -1.74 -5.70 -5.22
C ALA A 79 -2.28 -4.99 -3.98
N ALA A 80 -1.83 -3.77 -3.66
CA ALA A 80 -2.29 -3.05 -2.48
C ALA A 80 -3.82 -2.85 -2.46
N HIS A 81 -4.42 -2.42 -3.58
CA HIS A 81 -5.86 -2.23 -3.70
C HIS A 81 -6.65 -3.55 -3.73
N PRO A 82 -6.28 -4.61 -4.46
CA PRO A 82 -6.89 -5.93 -4.32
C PRO A 82 -6.89 -6.46 -2.89
N ILE A 83 -5.78 -6.33 -2.17
CA ILE A 83 -5.68 -6.72 -0.76
C ILE A 83 -6.65 -5.89 0.10
N HIS A 84 -6.66 -4.56 -0.07
CA HIS A 84 -7.66 -3.69 0.55
C HIS A 84 -9.08 -4.18 0.27
N ASN A 85 -9.43 -4.46 -1.00
CA ASN A 85 -10.76 -4.92 -1.40
C ASN A 85 -11.15 -6.24 -0.72
N GLY A 86 -10.20 -7.19 -0.61
CA GLY A 86 -10.39 -8.43 0.14
C GLY A 86 -10.65 -8.16 1.63
N LEU A 87 -9.84 -7.31 2.24
CA LEU A 87 -10.00 -6.96 3.65
C LEU A 87 -11.34 -6.24 3.93
N THR A 88 -11.88 -5.46 3.00
CA THR A 88 -13.21 -4.83 3.18
C THR A 88 -14.37 -5.80 3.27
N GLN A 89 -14.18 -7.08 2.93
CA GLN A 89 -15.19 -8.14 3.07
C GLN A 89 -15.31 -8.63 4.52
N LEU A 90 -14.40 -8.24 5.40
CA LEU A 90 -14.37 -8.66 6.80
C LEU A 90 -15.24 -7.76 7.67
N ALA A 91 -15.71 -8.31 8.79
CA ALA A 91 -16.45 -7.53 9.79
C ALA A 91 -15.47 -6.74 10.68
N TYR A 92 -15.75 -5.46 10.85
CA TYR A 92 -14.97 -4.57 11.70
C TYR A 92 -15.78 -4.08 12.89
N THR A 93 -15.17 -4.05 14.07
CA THR A 93 -15.72 -3.34 15.23
C THR A 93 -15.67 -1.82 15.00
N ASN A 94 -14.52 -1.33 14.50
CA ASN A 94 -14.32 0.04 14.03
C ASN A 94 -13.76 -0.06 12.62
N LYS A 95 -14.51 0.43 11.62
CA LYS A 95 -14.08 0.35 10.22
C LYS A 95 -12.90 1.29 9.98
N PRO A 96 -11.73 0.77 9.55
CA PRO A 96 -10.59 1.61 9.22
C PRO A 96 -10.87 2.44 7.96
N LEU A 97 -10.12 3.52 7.81
CA LEU A 97 -10.19 4.35 6.61
C LEU A 97 -9.64 3.62 5.38
N HIS A 98 -10.14 3.97 4.19
CA HIS A 98 -9.66 3.40 2.93
C HIS A 98 -8.13 3.42 2.83
N GLY A 99 -7.52 4.59 3.05
CA GLY A 99 -6.06 4.74 2.97
C GLY A 99 -5.27 3.92 4.00
N GLU A 100 -5.87 3.60 5.15
CA GLU A 100 -5.24 2.72 6.15
C GLU A 100 -5.17 1.28 5.66
N LEU A 101 -6.25 0.79 5.05
CA LEU A 101 -6.28 -0.55 4.45
C LEU A 101 -5.38 -0.65 3.22
N VAL A 102 -5.35 0.38 2.35
CA VAL A 102 -4.44 0.42 1.20
C VAL A 102 -2.98 0.47 1.66
N GLY A 103 -2.66 1.25 2.70
CA GLY A 103 -1.31 1.30 3.28
C GLY A 103 -0.87 -0.06 3.81
N PHE A 104 -1.73 -0.76 4.55
CA PHE A 104 -1.43 -2.12 4.97
C PHE A 104 -1.28 -3.08 3.78
N GLY A 105 -2.18 -3.01 2.80
CA GLY A 105 -2.07 -3.77 1.55
C GLY A 105 -0.75 -3.52 0.80
N LEU A 106 -0.25 -2.29 0.81
CA LEU A 106 1.04 -1.94 0.21
C LEU A 106 2.22 -2.60 0.94
N LEU A 107 2.19 -2.69 2.25
CA LEU A 107 3.23 -3.40 3.01
C LEU A 107 3.24 -4.90 2.68
N ILE A 108 2.06 -5.50 2.50
CA ILE A 108 1.94 -6.90 2.05
C ILE A 108 2.42 -7.06 0.61
N GLN A 109 2.08 -6.15 -0.30
CA GLN A 109 2.59 -6.15 -1.68
C GLN A 109 4.12 -6.18 -1.69
N LEU A 110 4.78 -5.26 -0.99
CA LEU A 110 6.24 -5.22 -0.92
C LEU A 110 6.84 -6.45 -0.23
N HIS A 111 6.13 -7.08 0.70
CA HIS A 111 6.54 -8.34 1.29
C HIS A 111 6.48 -9.50 0.29
N LEU A 112 5.48 -9.54 -0.59
CA LEU A 112 5.38 -10.47 -1.70
C LEU A 112 6.49 -10.24 -2.73
N GLU A 113 6.76 -8.99 -3.09
CA GLU A 113 7.83 -8.62 -4.00
C GLU A 113 9.21 -9.02 -3.47
N GLU A 114 9.48 -8.81 -2.17
CA GLU A 114 10.73 -9.23 -1.52
C GLU A 114 10.94 -10.74 -1.61
N LYS A 115 9.87 -11.53 -1.45
CA LYS A 115 9.95 -13.00 -1.52
C LYS A 115 10.15 -13.52 -2.95
N ASN A 116 9.62 -12.82 -3.94
CA ASN A 116 9.58 -13.26 -5.33
C ASN A 116 10.63 -12.58 -6.22
N SER A 117 11.51 -11.75 -5.66
CA SER A 117 12.55 -11.07 -6.40
C SER A 117 13.91 -11.24 -5.74
N ASN A 118 14.97 -11.23 -6.56
CA ASN A 118 16.35 -11.22 -6.08
C ASN A 118 16.84 -9.80 -5.72
N SER A 119 15.98 -8.79 -5.83
CA SER A 119 16.30 -7.40 -5.55
C SER A 119 16.15 -7.08 -4.07
N GLN A 120 17.04 -6.23 -3.54
CA GLN A 120 16.91 -5.69 -2.19
C GLN A 120 15.96 -4.47 -2.13
N LEU A 121 15.52 -3.96 -3.29
CA LEU A 121 14.68 -2.75 -3.33
C LEU A 121 13.33 -2.91 -2.61
N PRO A 122 12.55 -4.00 -2.80
CA PRO A 122 11.29 -4.17 -2.08
C PRO A 122 11.48 -4.24 -0.56
N LYS A 123 12.55 -4.88 -0.10
CA LYS A 123 12.89 -4.95 1.33
C LYS A 123 13.18 -3.57 1.91
N GLN A 124 14.00 -2.77 1.20
CA GLN A 124 14.34 -1.41 1.63
C GLN A 124 13.11 -0.51 1.62
N ALA A 125 12.29 -0.57 0.55
CA ALA A 125 11.05 0.18 0.43
C ALA A 125 10.06 -0.17 1.55
N LYS A 126 9.91 -1.47 1.86
CA LYS A 126 9.05 -1.94 2.95
C LYS A 126 9.51 -1.40 4.31
N SER A 127 10.81 -1.46 4.60
CA SER A 127 11.36 -0.90 5.84
C SER A 127 11.11 0.60 5.94
N GLN A 128 11.39 1.36 4.88
CA GLN A 128 11.15 2.79 4.84
C GLN A 128 9.66 3.14 5.05
N LEU A 129 8.75 2.35 4.47
CA LEU A 129 7.32 2.58 4.64
C LEU A 129 6.83 2.23 6.05
N ILE A 130 7.36 1.18 6.68
CA ILE A 130 7.04 0.85 8.07
C ILE A 130 7.44 2.02 8.98
N ASP A 131 8.64 2.57 8.81
CA ASP A 131 9.11 3.72 9.58
C ASP A 131 8.23 4.96 9.34
N PHE A 132 7.92 5.25 8.09
CA PHE A 132 7.07 6.38 7.71
C PHE A 132 5.64 6.24 8.26
N PHE A 133 5.03 5.07 8.12
CA PHE A 133 3.69 4.81 8.63
C PHE A 133 3.65 4.86 10.17
N SER A 134 4.68 4.36 10.83
CA SER A 134 4.80 4.44 12.29
C SER A 134 4.86 5.89 12.78
N GLN A 135 5.60 6.77 12.09
CA GLN A 135 5.67 8.21 12.41
C GLN A 135 4.32 8.94 12.23
N LEU A 136 3.45 8.40 11.38
CA LEU A 136 2.13 8.97 11.09
C LEU A 136 0.99 8.30 11.87
N ASN A 137 1.30 7.36 12.78
CA ASN A 137 0.33 6.52 13.47
C ASN A 137 -0.57 5.73 12.50
N LEU A 138 -0.08 5.41 11.30
CA LEU A 138 -0.78 4.57 10.33
C LEU A 138 -0.62 3.10 10.68
N PRO A 139 -1.61 2.25 10.35
CA PRO A 139 -1.58 0.83 10.67
C PRO A 139 -0.47 0.08 9.93
N ILE A 140 0.26 -0.77 10.67
CA ILE A 140 1.31 -1.67 10.14
C ILE A 140 1.05 -3.15 10.48
N SER A 141 -0.14 -3.48 10.98
CA SER A 141 -0.51 -4.87 11.35
C SER A 141 -2.01 -5.08 11.26
N LEU A 142 -2.48 -6.34 11.19
CA LEU A 142 -3.92 -6.66 11.25
C LEU A 142 -4.56 -6.17 12.55
N GLU A 143 -3.84 -6.24 13.67
CA GLU A 143 -4.33 -5.71 14.93
C GLU A 143 -4.61 -4.20 14.84
N SER A 144 -3.71 -3.44 14.20
CA SER A 144 -3.86 -1.98 14.08
C SER A 144 -4.92 -1.55 13.08
N ILE A 145 -5.34 -2.44 12.17
CA ILE A 145 -6.52 -2.23 11.31
C ILE A 145 -7.79 -2.88 11.89
N CYS A 146 -7.85 -3.09 13.20
CA CYS A 146 -9.01 -3.62 13.93
C CYS A 146 -9.44 -5.05 13.51
N LEU A 147 -8.50 -5.86 13.02
CA LEU A 147 -8.73 -7.25 12.61
C LEU A 147 -8.05 -8.29 13.52
N LYS A 148 -7.80 -7.95 14.78
CA LYS A 148 -7.15 -8.87 15.75
C LYS A 148 -7.93 -10.17 15.97
N SER A 149 -9.26 -10.11 15.92
CA SER A 149 -10.15 -11.24 16.15
C SER A 149 -10.56 -11.98 14.88
N THR A 150 -9.99 -11.63 13.72
CA THR A 150 -10.28 -12.30 12.46
C THR A 150 -9.85 -13.76 12.51
N THR A 151 -10.78 -14.65 12.21
CA THR A 151 -10.50 -16.08 12.15
C THR A 151 -9.69 -16.43 10.89
N PRO A 152 -8.96 -17.56 10.90
CA PRO A 152 -8.25 -18.03 9.71
C PRO A 152 -9.17 -18.15 8.48
N ASP A 153 -10.39 -18.67 8.66
CA ASP A 153 -11.37 -18.86 7.57
C ASP A 153 -11.84 -17.52 6.98
N GLU A 154 -12.05 -16.51 7.81
CA GLU A 154 -12.41 -15.17 7.35
C GLU A 154 -11.27 -14.55 6.53
N LEU A 155 -10.03 -14.65 7.03
CA LEU A 155 -8.87 -14.13 6.31
C LEU A 155 -8.66 -14.87 4.98
N GLN A 156 -8.88 -16.19 4.93
CA GLN A 156 -8.84 -16.96 3.69
C GLN A 156 -9.89 -16.46 2.68
N LYS A 157 -11.12 -16.16 3.12
CA LYS A 157 -12.16 -15.58 2.26
C LYS A 157 -11.74 -14.21 1.70
N ALA A 158 -11.11 -13.36 2.53
CA ALA A 158 -10.56 -12.10 2.07
C ALA A 158 -9.46 -12.29 1.01
N CYS A 159 -8.54 -13.23 1.23
CA CYS A 159 -7.49 -13.58 0.26
C CYS A 159 -8.07 -14.12 -1.04
N LYS A 160 -9.08 -14.99 -0.96
CA LYS A 160 -9.80 -15.50 -2.15
C LYS A 160 -10.46 -14.37 -2.94
N PHE A 161 -11.08 -13.41 -2.27
CA PHE A 161 -11.66 -12.24 -2.93
C PHE A 161 -10.58 -11.39 -3.62
N ALA A 162 -9.48 -11.12 -2.92
CA ALA A 162 -8.35 -10.36 -3.46
C ALA A 162 -7.69 -11.03 -4.67
N CYS A 163 -7.69 -12.36 -4.75
CA CYS A 163 -7.12 -13.16 -5.83
C CYS A 163 -8.17 -13.67 -6.83
N SER A 164 -9.37 -13.06 -6.91
CA SER A 164 -10.37 -13.43 -7.91
C SER A 164 -9.86 -13.24 -9.35
N ASP A 165 -10.43 -13.96 -10.32
CA ASP A 165 -9.93 -14.04 -11.71
C ASP A 165 -9.71 -12.68 -12.40
N ASN A 166 -10.54 -11.68 -12.08
CA ASN A 166 -10.45 -10.33 -12.65
C ASN A 166 -9.71 -9.33 -11.75
N SER A 167 -8.98 -9.81 -10.76
CA SER A 167 -8.27 -8.96 -9.82
C SER A 167 -6.98 -8.39 -10.41
N ASP A 168 -6.72 -7.12 -10.14
CA ASP A 168 -5.47 -6.45 -10.52
C ASP A 168 -4.23 -7.04 -9.84
N ILE A 169 -4.37 -7.91 -8.83
CA ILE A 169 -3.24 -8.61 -8.20
C ILE A 169 -2.45 -9.44 -9.22
N HIS A 170 -3.12 -9.89 -10.29
CA HIS A 170 -2.51 -10.65 -11.39
C HIS A 170 -1.65 -9.79 -12.33
N GLN A 171 -1.58 -8.48 -12.11
CA GLN A 171 -0.63 -7.57 -12.78
C GLN A 171 0.76 -7.59 -12.14
N LEU A 172 0.95 -8.26 -11.00
CA LEU A 172 2.27 -8.49 -10.43
C LEU A 172 3.16 -9.27 -11.42
N PRO A 173 4.48 -9.04 -11.46
CA PRO A 173 5.40 -9.74 -12.35
C PRO A 173 5.67 -11.20 -11.95
N PHE A 174 4.89 -11.74 -11.04
CA PHE A 174 4.91 -13.12 -10.56
C PHE A 174 3.47 -13.56 -10.21
N LEU A 175 3.21 -14.85 -10.28
CA LEU A 175 1.90 -15.41 -9.96
C LEU A 175 1.70 -15.41 -8.45
N ILE A 176 0.48 -15.06 -8.02
CA ILE A 176 0.03 -15.13 -6.62
C ILE A 176 -1.34 -15.77 -6.58
N ASN A 177 -1.50 -16.75 -5.71
CA ASN A 177 -2.76 -17.38 -5.36
C ASN A 177 -3.22 -17.02 -3.94
N GLU A 178 -4.44 -17.41 -3.58
CA GLU A 178 -5.05 -17.11 -2.29
C GLU A 178 -4.23 -17.63 -1.09
N LYS A 179 -3.60 -18.80 -1.23
CA LYS A 179 -2.78 -19.40 -0.17
C LYS A 179 -1.48 -18.61 0.03
N GLU A 180 -0.80 -18.25 -1.05
CA GLU A 180 0.44 -17.46 -0.99
C GLU A 180 0.19 -16.06 -0.39
N LEU A 181 -0.95 -15.45 -0.72
CA LEU A 181 -1.36 -14.18 -0.12
C LEU A 181 -1.64 -14.34 1.39
N TYR A 182 -2.38 -15.39 1.76
CA TYR A 182 -2.66 -15.70 3.16
C TYR A 182 -1.36 -15.90 3.96
N ASP A 183 -0.45 -16.73 3.45
CA ASP A 183 0.85 -17.00 4.06
C ASP A 183 1.69 -15.72 4.18
N ALA A 184 1.64 -14.84 3.18
CA ALA A 184 2.35 -13.55 3.21
C ALA A 184 1.80 -12.64 4.31
N ILE A 185 0.49 -12.54 4.47
CA ILE A 185 -0.14 -11.74 5.53
C ILE A 185 0.24 -12.29 6.91
N GLN A 186 0.19 -13.60 7.11
CA GLN A 186 0.56 -14.24 8.38
C GLN A 186 2.04 -14.05 8.73
N ASN A 187 2.93 -14.25 7.75
CA ASN A 187 4.36 -14.05 7.94
C ASN A 187 4.70 -12.58 8.24
N PHE A 188 4.05 -11.65 7.55
CA PHE A 188 4.24 -10.22 7.80
C PHE A 188 3.81 -9.82 9.21
N GLN A 189 2.74 -10.41 9.75
CA GLN A 189 2.31 -10.18 11.14
C GLN A 189 3.38 -10.56 12.16
N SER A 190 4.04 -11.69 11.98
CA SER A 190 5.13 -12.13 12.86
C SER A 190 6.30 -11.15 12.82
N LEU A 191 6.61 -10.59 11.66
CA LEU A 191 7.65 -9.56 11.48
C LEU A 191 7.24 -8.22 12.11
N SER A 192 5.99 -7.77 11.91
CA SER A 192 5.51 -6.48 12.44
C SER A 192 5.49 -6.45 13.97
N ALA A 193 5.26 -7.58 14.63
CA ALA A 193 5.37 -7.71 16.09
C ALA A 193 6.80 -7.43 16.58
N SER A 194 7.81 -7.85 15.83
CA SER A 194 9.22 -7.59 16.14
C SER A 194 9.58 -6.11 15.97
N TYR A 195 9.04 -5.44 14.94
CA TYR A 195 9.23 -3.99 14.75
C TYR A 195 8.62 -3.17 15.91
N LYS A 196 7.41 -3.51 16.37
CA LYS A 196 6.79 -2.82 17.53
C LYS A 196 7.61 -2.92 18.81
N ALA A 197 8.42 -3.94 18.97
CA ALA A 197 9.28 -4.12 20.15
C ALA A 197 10.53 -3.21 20.13
N ILE A 198 10.96 -2.77 18.95
CA ILE A 198 12.14 -1.91 18.76
C ILE A 198 11.83 -0.43 19.01
N PHE A 199 10.59 0.00 18.77
CA PHE A 199 10.15 1.39 18.87
C PHE A 199 9.36 1.72 20.17
N LYS A 200 9.37 0.83 21.16
CA LYS A 200 8.92 1.08 22.54
C LYS A 200 10.11 1.39 23.42
#